data_10211d6e463897d5551439071ef6a398
#
_entry.id   10211d6e463897d5551439071ef6a398
#
_cell.length_a   1.000
_cell.length_b   1.000
_cell.length_c   1.000
_cell.angle_alpha   90.00
_cell.angle_beta   90.00
_cell.angle_gamma   90.00
#
_symmetry.space_group_name_H-M   'P 1'
#
loop_
_entity.id
_entity.type
_entity.pdbx_description
1 polymer ?
#
loop_
_entity_poly.entity_id
_entity_poly.type
_entity_poly.pdbx_seq_one_letter_code
_entity_poly.pdbx_strand_id
1 'polypeptide(L)'
;MSTLKVNNIDTQTGTNIVVASGKVLSAPGHIIQVVRNIPTTTSSVTLASSTMAELDTSYRTTITPKFASSLLRLNFNGLISGQNTSAIMTFKFFDVTNSSNVGFSTLGTGSSRTFGNASFRNKDHDANDRVHLNMTTYQSASNTTARTYGIYAQIEGSNTIYANMTTTDNAGCSYVAPVFTIEEIAQ
;
A
#
# COMPACT_ATOMS: atom_id res chain seq x y z
N MET A 1 28.95 -4.62 -24.73
CA MET A 1 28.70 -3.88 -23.47
C MET A 1 30.02 -3.86 -22.71
N SER A 2 30.52 -2.70 -22.31
CA SER A 2 31.76 -2.59 -21.55
C SER A 2 31.46 -2.71 -20.06
N THR A 3 32.18 -3.57 -19.37
CA THR A 3 32.05 -3.76 -17.92
C THR A 3 33.36 -3.31 -17.25
N LEU A 4 33.24 -2.33 -16.33
CA LEU A 4 34.34 -1.95 -15.45
C LEU A 4 34.24 -2.79 -14.16
N LYS A 5 35.26 -3.58 -13.87
CA LYS A 5 35.41 -4.33 -12.61
C LYS A 5 36.39 -3.60 -11.71
N VAL A 6 35.91 -3.13 -10.56
CA VAL A 6 36.75 -2.45 -9.55
C VAL A 6 36.45 -3.02 -8.17
N ASN A 7 37.47 -3.08 -7.33
CA ASN A 7 37.32 -3.56 -5.95
C ASN A 7 36.81 -2.45 -5.02
N ASN A 8 36.98 -1.20 -5.43
CA ASN A 8 36.56 -0.03 -4.66
C ASN A 8 36.20 1.10 -5.62
N ILE A 9 35.20 1.89 -5.26
CA ILE A 9 34.83 3.13 -5.93
C ILE A 9 34.95 4.23 -4.89
N ASP A 10 35.91 5.15 -5.13
CA ASP A 10 36.17 6.26 -4.24
C ASP A 10 36.18 7.57 -5.02
N THR A 11 36.04 8.68 -4.32
CA THR A 11 36.09 10.03 -4.91
C THR A 11 37.49 10.61 -4.74
N GLN A 12 38.11 11.02 -5.85
CA GLN A 12 39.45 11.62 -5.81
C GLN A 12 39.47 12.99 -5.12
N THR A 13 38.42 13.78 -5.27
CA THR A 13 38.32 15.15 -4.74
C THR A 13 36.89 15.54 -4.40
N GLY A 14 36.18 14.72 -3.64
CA GLY A 14 34.78 15.04 -3.30
C GLY A 14 34.20 14.02 -2.35
N THR A 15 33.02 14.31 -1.83
CA THR A 15 32.31 13.47 -0.86
C THR A 15 31.20 12.64 -1.49
N ASN A 16 30.92 12.83 -2.78
CA ASN A 16 29.77 12.20 -3.43
C ASN A 16 30.15 11.44 -4.71
N ILE A 17 29.60 10.26 -4.87
CA ILE A 17 29.57 9.54 -6.14
C ILE A 17 28.32 9.98 -6.89
N VAL A 18 28.49 10.67 -8.02
CA VAL A 18 27.37 11.16 -8.83
C VAL A 18 27.04 10.12 -9.90
N VAL A 19 25.81 9.63 -9.88
CA VAL A 19 25.27 8.78 -10.94
C VAL A 19 24.65 9.68 -12.01
N ALA A 20 25.04 9.48 -13.28
CA ALA A 20 24.54 10.27 -14.39
C ALA A 20 23.00 10.18 -14.51
N SER A 21 22.36 11.24 -14.98
CA SER A 21 20.92 11.28 -15.19
C SER A 21 20.44 10.11 -16.04
N GLY A 22 19.34 9.49 -15.66
CA GLY A 22 18.77 8.31 -16.34
C GLY A 22 19.50 6.98 -16.03
N LYS A 23 20.53 6.99 -15.18
CA LYS A 23 21.22 5.80 -14.68
C LYS A 23 20.81 5.51 -13.24
N VAL A 24 20.97 4.27 -12.83
CA VAL A 24 20.65 3.79 -11.48
C VAL A 24 21.86 3.09 -10.92
N LEU A 25 22.25 3.45 -9.68
CA LEU A 25 23.15 2.62 -8.89
C LEU A 25 22.33 1.47 -8.32
N SER A 26 22.60 0.25 -8.77
CA SER A 26 21.93 -0.95 -8.31
C SER A 26 22.87 -1.81 -7.51
N ALA A 27 22.51 -2.06 -6.24
CA ALA A 27 23.13 -3.06 -5.41
C ALA A 27 22.02 -3.81 -4.65
N PRO A 28 22.15 -5.11 -4.38
CA PRO A 28 21.14 -5.86 -3.65
C PRO A 28 20.71 -5.16 -2.36
N GLY A 29 19.42 -5.02 -2.14
CA GLY A 29 18.85 -4.32 -0.98
C GLY A 29 18.73 -2.80 -1.11
N HIS A 30 19.30 -2.17 -2.14
CA HIS A 30 19.14 -0.73 -2.35
C HIS A 30 17.72 -0.37 -2.81
N ILE A 31 17.19 0.73 -2.28
CA ILE A 31 15.97 1.34 -2.80
C ILE A 31 16.33 2.09 -4.09
N ILE A 32 15.77 1.63 -5.21
CA ILE A 32 16.02 2.16 -6.55
C ILE A 32 15.17 3.39 -6.83
N GLN A 33 13.90 3.32 -6.41
CA GLN A 33 12.95 4.43 -6.50
C GLN A 33 11.86 4.31 -5.43
N VAL A 34 11.27 5.47 -5.12
CA VAL A 34 10.12 5.58 -4.23
C VAL A 34 9.03 6.35 -4.95
N VAL A 35 7.84 5.78 -4.98
CA VAL A 35 6.64 6.48 -5.41
C VAL A 35 5.73 6.62 -4.20
N ARG A 36 5.25 7.84 -3.97
CA ARG A 36 4.41 8.17 -2.83
C ARG A 36 3.14 8.87 -3.30
N ASN A 37 2.01 8.42 -2.79
CA ASN A 37 0.73 9.08 -2.95
C ASN A 37 0.20 9.52 -1.58
N ILE A 38 -0.25 10.76 -1.48
CA ILE A 38 -0.92 11.34 -0.32
C ILE A 38 -2.28 11.81 -0.80
N PRO A 39 -3.33 10.97 -0.70
CA PRO A 39 -4.67 11.40 -1.05
C PRO A 39 -5.10 12.58 -0.19
N THR A 40 -5.62 13.61 -0.83
CA THR A 40 -6.12 14.82 -0.15
C THR A 40 -7.60 14.74 0.18
N THR A 41 -8.28 13.73 -0.36
CA THR A 41 -9.72 13.54 -0.17
C THR A 41 -10.01 12.62 1.01
N THR A 42 -10.98 13.02 1.80
CA THR A 42 -11.63 12.10 2.75
C THR A 42 -12.57 11.21 1.95
N SER A 43 -12.60 9.92 2.22
CA SER A 43 -13.54 9.03 1.55
C SER A 43 -14.32 8.18 2.53
N SER A 44 -15.59 7.98 2.22
CA SER A 44 -16.45 7.01 2.87
C SER A 44 -16.87 5.97 1.85
N VAL A 45 -16.77 4.70 2.20
CA VAL A 45 -17.16 3.61 1.32
C VAL A 45 -18.18 2.75 2.04
N THR A 46 -19.34 2.55 1.42
CA THR A 46 -20.31 1.56 1.88
C THR A 46 -20.01 0.23 1.23
N LEU A 47 -19.66 -0.76 2.03
CA LEU A 47 -19.28 -2.08 1.55
C LEU A 47 -20.36 -3.11 1.89
N ALA A 48 -20.68 -3.97 0.91
CA ALA A 48 -21.48 -5.16 1.15
C ALA A 48 -20.66 -6.21 1.93
N SER A 49 -21.30 -6.97 2.79
CA SER A 49 -20.64 -7.85 3.76
C SER A 49 -19.69 -8.90 3.17
N SER A 50 -19.93 -9.36 1.98
CA SER A 50 -19.19 -10.47 1.37
C SER A 50 -18.23 -10.08 0.25
N THR A 51 -18.14 -8.79 -0.10
CA THR A 51 -17.42 -8.35 -1.29
C THR A 51 -16.33 -7.35 -0.92
N MET A 52 -15.08 -7.70 -1.26
CA MET A 52 -13.97 -6.74 -1.25
C MET A 52 -14.19 -5.70 -2.34
N ALA A 53 -14.17 -4.43 -1.98
CA ALA A 53 -14.27 -3.31 -2.90
C ALA A 53 -13.09 -2.37 -2.72
N GLU A 54 -12.77 -1.62 -3.75
CA GLU A 54 -11.77 -0.57 -3.67
C GLU A 54 -12.21 0.50 -2.67
N LEU A 55 -11.31 0.86 -1.76
CA LEU A 55 -11.62 1.85 -0.72
C LEU A 55 -11.89 3.22 -1.35
N ASP A 56 -11.01 3.67 -2.22
CA ASP A 56 -11.18 4.86 -3.05
C ASP A 56 -10.10 4.91 -4.13
N THR A 57 -10.45 5.42 -5.32
CA THR A 57 -9.52 5.52 -6.45
C THR A 57 -8.40 6.54 -6.21
N SER A 58 -8.60 7.51 -5.31
CA SER A 58 -7.55 8.47 -4.91
C SER A 58 -6.39 7.81 -4.18
N TYR A 59 -6.59 6.60 -3.61
CA TYR A 59 -5.52 5.79 -3.00
C TYR A 59 -4.69 4.99 -4.00
N ARG A 60 -5.01 5.07 -5.30
CA ARG A 60 -4.22 4.35 -6.30
C ARG A 60 -2.83 4.96 -6.42
N THR A 61 -1.84 4.08 -6.46
CA THR A 61 -0.43 4.45 -6.65
C THR A 61 0.15 3.64 -7.78
N THR A 62 0.78 4.31 -8.76
CA THR A 62 1.35 3.66 -9.93
C THR A 62 2.86 3.71 -9.90
N ILE A 63 3.52 2.59 -10.11
CA ILE A 63 4.97 2.47 -10.25
C ILE A 63 5.32 1.81 -11.58
N THR A 64 6.40 2.28 -12.22
CA THR A 64 7.03 1.60 -13.36
C THR A 64 8.38 1.06 -12.89
N PRO A 65 8.49 -0.25 -12.63
CA PRO A 65 9.74 -0.83 -12.12
C PRO A 65 10.90 -0.61 -13.08
N LYS A 66 12.08 -0.35 -12.56
CA LYS A 66 13.32 -0.18 -13.35
C LYS A 66 13.91 -1.53 -13.74
N PHE A 67 13.72 -2.57 -12.90
CA PHE A 67 14.23 -3.91 -13.16
C PHE A 67 13.15 -4.97 -12.91
N ALA A 68 13.08 -5.95 -13.80
CA ALA A 68 12.14 -7.07 -13.67
C ALA A 68 12.43 -7.95 -12.45
N SER A 69 13.68 -8.00 -12.00
CA SER A 69 14.11 -8.76 -10.82
C SER A 69 13.85 -8.06 -9.50
N SER A 70 13.46 -6.79 -9.51
CA SER A 70 13.25 -6.00 -8.28
C SER A 70 12.11 -6.54 -7.43
N LEU A 71 12.20 -6.25 -6.13
CA LEU A 71 11.14 -6.42 -5.16
C LEU A 71 10.44 -5.09 -4.94
N LEU A 72 9.13 -5.09 -4.98
CA LEU A 72 8.28 -3.93 -4.65
C LEU A 72 7.81 -4.06 -3.21
N ARG A 73 8.15 -3.10 -2.35
CA ARG A 73 7.59 -2.97 -1.01
C ARG A 73 6.43 -1.98 -1.04
N LEU A 74 5.23 -2.44 -0.73
CA LEU A 74 4.04 -1.63 -0.62
C LEU A 74 3.78 -1.32 0.85
N ASN A 75 3.60 -0.06 1.19
CA ASN A 75 3.30 0.37 2.55
C ASN A 75 2.15 1.37 2.53
N PHE A 76 1.10 1.10 3.30
CA PHE A 76 -0.02 2.01 3.52
C PHE A 76 -0.14 2.33 4.99
N ASN A 77 -0.32 3.61 5.27
CA ASN A 77 -0.52 4.16 6.59
C ASN A 77 -1.68 5.16 6.55
N GLY A 78 -2.69 4.96 7.38
CA GLY A 78 -3.86 5.84 7.41
C GLY A 78 -4.74 5.62 8.63
N LEU A 79 -5.70 6.49 8.84
CA LEU A 79 -6.73 6.34 9.85
C LEU A 79 -8.00 5.77 9.22
N ILE A 80 -8.57 4.78 9.88
CA ILE A 80 -9.81 4.10 9.45
C ILE A 80 -10.78 4.09 10.63
N SER A 81 -12.05 4.31 10.34
CA SER A 81 -13.14 4.06 11.28
C SER A 81 -14.24 3.24 10.62
N GLY A 82 -15.06 2.58 11.40
CA GLY A 82 -16.21 1.82 10.92
C GLY A 82 -17.47 2.22 11.65
N GLN A 83 -18.59 2.23 10.95
CA GLN A 83 -19.88 2.64 11.50
C GLN A 83 -20.40 1.71 12.61
N ASN A 84 -19.98 0.47 12.64
CA ASN A 84 -20.49 -0.54 13.56
C ASN A 84 -19.44 -0.97 14.58
N THR A 85 -19.82 -1.00 15.86
CA THR A 85 -18.94 -1.33 17.00
C THR A 85 -18.51 -2.78 17.08
N SER A 86 -19.05 -3.69 16.27
CA SER A 86 -18.70 -5.13 16.33
C SER A 86 -18.27 -5.72 15.01
N ALA A 87 -18.25 -4.94 13.93
CA ALA A 87 -17.92 -5.44 12.61
C ALA A 87 -16.42 -5.73 12.42
N ILE A 88 -16.14 -6.81 11.71
CA ILE A 88 -14.77 -7.11 11.28
C ILE A 88 -14.51 -6.35 9.98
N MET A 89 -13.42 -5.61 9.95
CA MET A 89 -12.91 -4.94 8.77
C MET A 89 -11.65 -5.66 8.29
N THR A 90 -11.57 -5.92 6.98
CA THR A 90 -10.44 -6.58 6.36
C THR A 90 -9.93 -5.71 5.21
N PHE A 91 -8.63 -5.51 5.13
CA PHE A 91 -7.97 -4.67 4.14
C PHE A 91 -6.91 -5.45 3.38
N LYS A 92 -6.73 -5.12 2.10
CA LYS A 92 -5.67 -5.71 1.29
C LYS A 92 -5.11 -4.70 0.27
N PHE A 93 -3.87 -4.94 -0.12
CA PHE A 93 -3.34 -4.40 -1.36
C PHE A 93 -3.87 -5.21 -2.55
N PHE A 94 -4.17 -4.52 -3.63
CA PHE A 94 -4.65 -5.12 -4.86
C PHE A 94 -3.92 -4.53 -6.05
N ASP A 95 -3.40 -5.39 -6.92
CA ASP A 95 -2.85 -4.98 -8.20
C ASP A 95 -4.00 -4.75 -9.17
N VAL A 96 -4.35 -3.48 -9.38
CA VAL A 96 -5.48 -3.06 -10.22
C VAL A 96 -5.19 -3.37 -11.68
N THR A 97 -3.92 -3.25 -12.10
CA THR A 97 -3.50 -3.53 -13.49
C THR A 97 -3.68 -4.98 -13.87
N ASN A 98 -3.30 -5.90 -12.98
CA ASN A 98 -3.35 -7.34 -13.24
C ASN A 98 -4.55 -8.04 -12.59
N SER A 99 -5.44 -7.30 -11.93
CA SER A 99 -6.61 -7.82 -11.22
C SER A 99 -6.25 -8.95 -10.23
N SER A 100 -5.21 -8.75 -9.42
CA SER A 100 -4.67 -9.79 -8.54
C SER A 100 -4.38 -9.31 -7.10
N ASN A 101 -4.46 -10.25 -6.16
CA ASN A 101 -4.09 -9.98 -4.77
C ASN A 101 -2.57 -9.82 -4.63
N VAL A 102 -2.14 -8.96 -3.70
CA VAL A 102 -0.73 -8.68 -3.43
C VAL A 102 -0.32 -9.24 -2.07
N GLY A 103 0.80 -9.94 -2.04
CA GLY A 103 1.42 -10.40 -0.80
C GLY A 103 0.84 -11.68 -0.19
N PHE A 104 -0.17 -12.28 -0.82
CA PHE A 104 -0.65 -13.61 -0.44
C PHE A 104 -1.21 -14.35 -1.66
N SER A 105 -0.79 -15.58 -1.83
CA SER A 105 -1.48 -16.56 -2.67
C SER A 105 -2.61 -17.17 -1.84
N THR A 106 -3.62 -17.73 -2.48
CA THR A 106 -4.74 -18.41 -1.83
C THR A 106 -4.29 -19.27 -0.65
N LEU A 107 -4.42 -18.74 0.57
CA LEU A 107 -4.18 -19.50 1.78
C LEU A 107 -5.41 -20.42 2.02
N GLY A 108 -5.30 -21.67 1.58
CA GLY A 108 -6.19 -22.74 1.98
C GLY A 108 -7.58 -22.72 1.37
N THR A 109 -7.93 -23.80 0.71
CA THR A 109 -9.28 -24.16 0.31
C THR A 109 -10.07 -24.59 1.54
N GLY A 110 -10.73 -23.69 2.17
CA GLY A 110 -11.60 -24.09 3.29
C GLY A 110 -12.18 -22.90 4.01
N SER A 111 -13.45 -22.73 3.78
CA SER A 111 -14.31 -21.78 4.47
C SER A 111 -14.39 -20.35 3.92
N SER A 112 -15.53 -19.78 4.14
CA SER A 112 -16.00 -18.42 3.91
C SER A 112 -15.18 -17.30 4.55
N ARG A 113 -13.86 -17.44 4.72
CA ARG A 113 -12.99 -16.43 5.30
C ARG A 113 -12.39 -15.55 4.22
N THR A 114 -12.53 -14.25 4.38
CA THR A 114 -11.87 -13.27 3.52
C THR A 114 -10.43 -13.06 3.97
N PHE A 115 -9.50 -13.15 3.02
CA PHE A 115 -8.09 -12.92 3.26
C PHE A 115 -7.72 -11.47 2.95
N GLY A 116 -6.85 -10.90 3.78
CA GLY A 116 -6.33 -9.56 3.64
C GLY A 116 -4.92 -9.43 4.22
N ASN A 117 -4.30 -8.29 3.97
CA ASN A 117 -3.00 -7.93 4.57
C ASN A 117 -3.17 -7.43 6.01
N ALA A 118 -4.35 -6.95 6.35
CA ALA A 118 -4.73 -6.58 7.72
C ALA A 118 -6.21 -6.85 7.97
N SER A 119 -6.54 -7.24 9.20
CA SER A 119 -7.92 -7.39 9.65
C SER A 119 -8.02 -7.03 11.11
N PHE A 120 -9.07 -6.32 11.49
CA PHE A 120 -9.36 -6.02 12.88
C PHE A 120 -10.87 -5.94 13.09
N ARG A 121 -11.27 -6.15 14.36
CA ARG A 121 -12.64 -5.98 14.78
C ARG A 121 -12.77 -4.65 15.51
N ASN A 122 -13.75 -3.87 15.16
CA ASN A 122 -14.12 -2.67 15.88
C ASN A 122 -14.94 -3.07 17.13
N LYS A 123 -14.24 -3.62 18.14
CA LYS A 123 -14.90 -4.11 19.36
C LYS A 123 -14.88 -3.02 20.43
N ASP A 124 -16.07 -2.74 20.99
CA ASP A 124 -16.25 -1.80 22.10
C ASP A 124 -15.85 -0.33 21.81
N HIS A 125 -15.67 0.00 20.54
CA HIS A 125 -15.39 1.37 20.11
C HIS A 125 -16.66 2.05 19.64
N ASP A 126 -16.79 3.34 19.91
CA ASP A 126 -17.82 4.18 19.34
C ASP A 126 -17.62 4.26 17.80
N ALA A 127 -18.69 4.53 17.08
CA ALA A 127 -18.65 4.75 15.63
C ALA A 127 -17.67 5.87 15.22
N ASN A 128 -17.22 6.67 16.16
CA ASN A 128 -16.24 7.74 15.96
C ASN A 128 -14.80 7.36 16.28
N ASP A 129 -14.57 6.16 16.81
CA ASP A 129 -13.21 5.70 17.12
C ASP A 129 -12.42 5.41 15.85
N ARG A 130 -11.17 5.80 15.88
CA ARG A 130 -10.24 5.66 14.77
C ARG A 130 -9.21 4.60 15.08
N VAL A 131 -8.96 3.76 14.09
CA VAL A 131 -7.89 2.78 14.15
C VAL A 131 -6.81 3.19 13.15
N HIS A 132 -5.58 3.15 13.62
CA HIS A 132 -4.42 3.36 12.77
C HIS A 132 -4.16 2.10 11.94
N LEU A 133 -4.46 2.16 10.65
CA LEU A 133 -4.18 1.07 9.72
C LEU A 133 -2.76 1.23 9.17
N ASN A 134 -1.90 0.30 9.51
CA ASN A 134 -0.57 0.17 8.93
C ASN A 134 -0.46 -1.20 8.27
N MET A 135 -0.20 -1.22 6.97
CA MET A 135 -0.01 -2.46 6.20
C MET A 135 1.28 -2.38 5.42
N THR A 136 2.03 -3.47 5.42
CA THR A 136 3.21 -3.63 4.58
C THR A 136 3.19 -5.00 3.92
N THR A 137 3.53 -5.06 2.63
CA THR A 137 3.69 -6.30 1.89
C THR A 137 4.74 -6.16 0.81
N TYR A 138 5.10 -7.29 0.20
CA TYR A 138 6.09 -7.37 -0.86
C TYR A 138 5.54 -8.13 -2.06
N GLN A 139 5.99 -7.72 -3.26
CA GLN A 139 5.68 -8.39 -4.51
C GLN A 139 6.88 -8.28 -5.47
N SER A 140 7.18 -9.35 -6.20
CA SER A 140 8.14 -9.28 -7.31
C SER A 140 7.65 -8.35 -8.41
N ALA A 141 8.54 -7.53 -8.95
CA ALA A 141 8.24 -6.69 -10.11
C ALA A 141 7.92 -7.54 -11.34
N SER A 142 8.66 -8.64 -11.56
CA SER A 142 8.50 -9.60 -12.66
C SER A 142 8.63 -9.03 -14.08
N ASN A 143 8.44 -7.73 -14.26
CA ASN A 143 8.65 -6.98 -15.50
C ASN A 143 8.77 -5.47 -15.21
N THR A 144 9.02 -4.68 -16.23
CA THR A 144 9.19 -3.21 -16.16
C THR A 144 7.98 -2.44 -16.68
N THR A 145 6.82 -3.09 -16.77
CA THR A 145 5.55 -2.44 -17.17
C THR A 145 4.96 -1.70 -15.97
N ALA A 146 4.36 -0.54 -16.23
CA ALA A 146 3.68 0.24 -15.22
C ALA A 146 2.55 -0.58 -14.56
N ARG A 147 2.47 -0.51 -13.24
CA ARG A 147 1.46 -1.18 -12.42
C ARG A 147 0.82 -0.20 -11.46
N THR A 148 -0.49 -0.32 -11.34
CA THR A 148 -1.29 0.48 -10.42
C THR A 148 -1.79 -0.42 -9.30
N TYR A 149 -1.56 0.02 -8.07
CA TYR A 149 -2.03 -0.65 -6.86
C TYR A 149 -3.07 0.20 -6.17
N GLY A 150 -4.07 -0.45 -5.58
CA GLY A 150 -5.12 0.17 -4.77
C GLY A 150 -5.26 -0.49 -3.41
N ILE A 151 -5.98 0.17 -2.51
CA ILE A 151 -6.38 -0.37 -1.22
C ILE A 151 -7.82 -0.87 -1.35
N TYR A 152 -8.02 -2.14 -1.08
CA TYR A 152 -9.33 -2.78 -1.07
C TYR A 152 -9.72 -3.13 0.34
N ALA A 153 -11.00 -2.99 0.64
CA ALA A 153 -11.52 -3.24 1.96
C ALA A 153 -12.87 -3.98 1.91
N GLN A 154 -13.20 -4.61 3.03
CA GLN A 154 -14.47 -5.24 3.29
C GLN A 154 -14.82 -5.02 4.76
N ILE A 155 -16.10 -4.90 5.06
CA ILE A 155 -16.62 -4.87 6.42
C ILE A 155 -17.75 -5.90 6.56
N GLU A 156 -17.81 -6.56 7.70
CA GLU A 156 -18.87 -7.51 8.02
C GLU A 156 -20.23 -6.79 8.15
N GLY A 157 -21.27 -7.32 7.51
CA GLY A 157 -22.58 -6.68 7.43
C GLY A 157 -22.62 -5.51 6.43
N SER A 158 -23.79 -4.91 6.27
CA SER A 158 -23.97 -3.70 5.42
C SER A 158 -23.60 -2.45 6.21
N ASN A 159 -22.32 -2.22 6.42
CA ASN A 159 -21.78 -1.11 7.19
C ASN A 159 -20.88 -0.22 6.33
N THR A 160 -20.51 0.94 6.86
CA THR A 160 -19.63 1.90 6.19
C THR A 160 -18.26 1.91 6.83
N ILE A 161 -17.21 1.80 6.00
CA ILE A 161 -15.84 2.14 6.36
C ILE A 161 -15.60 3.60 6.01
N TYR A 162 -15.03 4.34 6.94
CA TYR A 162 -14.57 5.69 6.72
C TYR A 162 -13.04 5.72 6.72
N ALA A 163 -12.47 6.22 5.64
CA ALA A 163 -11.03 6.41 5.54
C ALA A 163 -10.69 7.87 5.77
N ASN A 164 -9.75 8.13 6.67
CA ASN A 164 -9.26 9.45 7.04
C ASN A 164 -10.31 10.42 7.62
N MET A 165 -11.47 9.92 8.00
CA MET A 165 -12.53 10.68 8.64
C MET A 165 -13.27 9.82 9.68
N THR A 166 -14.13 10.44 10.49
CA THR A 166 -15.10 9.76 11.36
C THR A 166 -16.48 9.78 10.75
N THR A 167 -17.44 9.06 11.36
CA THR A 167 -18.86 9.07 10.95
C THR A 167 -19.49 10.45 11.07
N THR A 168 -19.00 11.28 11.99
CA THR A 168 -19.41 12.66 12.17
C THR A 168 -18.25 13.58 11.86
N ASP A 169 -18.41 14.40 10.84
CA ASP A 169 -17.46 15.46 10.48
C ASP A 169 -17.64 16.64 11.45
N ASN A 170 -17.10 16.50 12.64
CA ASN A 170 -17.15 17.56 13.66
C ASN A 170 -15.91 18.43 13.59
N ALA A 171 -16.06 19.73 13.79
CA ALA A 171 -14.98 20.72 13.79
C ALA A 171 -13.81 20.45 14.76
N GLY A 172 -13.95 19.46 15.65
CA GLY A 172 -12.90 19.00 16.56
C GLY A 172 -12.12 17.77 16.09
N CYS A 173 -12.43 17.23 14.91
CA CYS A 173 -11.75 16.04 14.40
C CYS A 173 -10.48 16.41 13.60
N SER A 174 -9.35 15.90 14.03
CA SER A 174 -8.10 16.03 13.25
C SER A 174 -8.09 15.04 12.09
N TYR A 175 -7.80 15.53 10.90
CA TYR A 175 -7.52 14.69 9.73
C TYR A 175 -6.04 14.32 9.71
N VAL A 176 -5.75 13.06 9.42
CA VAL A 176 -4.39 12.60 9.16
C VAL A 176 -4.33 12.11 7.73
N ALA A 177 -3.55 12.78 6.91
CA ALA A 177 -3.41 12.39 5.51
C ALA A 177 -2.87 10.96 5.40
N PRO A 178 -3.59 10.06 4.76
CA PRO A 178 -3.10 8.71 4.51
C PRO A 178 -1.93 8.78 3.53
N VAL A 179 -1.03 7.81 3.64
CA VAL A 179 0.14 7.73 2.78
C VAL A 179 0.23 6.33 2.20
N PHE A 180 0.28 6.24 0.89
CA PHE A 180 0.59 5.00 0.19
C PHE A 180 1.95 5.15 -0.52
N THR A 181 2.91 4.36 -0.09
CA THR A 181 4.28 4.36 -0.63
C THR A 181 4.58 3.02 -1.29
N ILE A 182 5.20 3.06 -2.45
CA ILE A 182 5.76 1.90 -3.11
C ILE A 182 7.25 2.15 -3.30
N GLU A 183 8.08 1.24 -2.80
CA GLU A 183 9.52 1.26 -2.94
C GLU A 183 9.97 0.11 -3.83
N GLU A 184 10.79 0.40 -4.82
CA GLU A 184 11.48 -0.63 -5.61
C GLU A 184 12.84 -0.91 -4.99
N ILE A 185 13.09 -2.17 -4.67
CA ILE A 185 14.30 -2.65 -4.00
C ILE A 185 15.05 -3.56 -4.97
N ALA A 186 16.33 -3.29 -5.19
CA ALA A 186 17.21 -4.15 -6.00
C ALA A 186 17.36 -5.53 -5.35
N GLN A 187 17.40 -6.57 -6.20
CA GLN A 187 17.65 -7.96 -5.81
C GLN A 187 18.96 -8.46 -6.45
#